data_834da8312e11069481d2fbc8d269118d
#
_entry.id   834da8312e11069481d2fbc8d269118d
#
_cell.length_a   1.000
_cell.length_b   1.000
_cell.length_c   1.000
_cell.angle_alpha   90.00
_cell.angle_beta   90.00
_cell.angle_gamma   90.00
#
_symmetry.space_group_name_H-M   'P 1'
#
loop_
_entity.id
_entity.type
_entity.pdbx_description
1 polymer ?
#
loop_
_entity_poly.entity_id
_entity_poly.type
_entity_poly.pdbx_seq_one_letter_code
_entity_poly.pdbx_strand_id
1 'polypeptide(L)' 'MNDELQHLKNLGKTSAQWLHAVGIHSASDLRRLGAVNAYQAVRTRGCRASKVLLYAIVGAL' A
#
# COMPACT_ATOMS: atom_id res chain seq x y z
N MET A 1 -15.31 -9.60 5.59
CA MET A 1 -15.18 -8.77 4.39
C MET A 1 -13.78 -8.92 3.81
N ASN A 2 -13.66 -9.14 2.51
CA ASN A 2 -12.36 -9.33 1.90
C ASN A 2 -11.62 -8.01 1.75
N ASP A 3 -10.43 -7.94 2.31
CA ASP A 3 -9.53 -6.83 2.06
C ASP A 3 -8.66 -7.22 0.86
N GLU A 4 -8.98 -6.65 -0.28
CA GLU A 4 -8.28 -6.95 -1.53
C GLU A 4 -6.78 -6.72 -1.42
N LEU A 5 -6.37 -5.70 -0.69
CA LEU A 5 -4.95 -5.37 -0.55
C LEU A 5 -4.19 -6.46 0.22
N GLN A 6 -4.83 -7.10 1.19
CA GLN A 6 -4.17 -8.17 1.94
C GLN A 6 -3.94 -9.42 1.08
N HIS A 7 -4.71 -9.58 0.01
CA HIS A 7 -4.55 -10.70 -0.91
C HIS A 7 -3.48 -10.47 -1.96
N LEU A 8 -2.97 -9.25 -2.08
CA LEU A 8 -1.90 -8.97 -3.02
C LEU A 8 -0.59 -9.57 -2.50
N LYS A 9 0.20 -10.10 -3.42
CA LYS A 9 1.49 -10.67 -3.08
C LYS A 9 2.35 -9.60 -2.40
N ASN A 10 3.03 -10.00 -1.35
CA ASN A 10 3.95 -9.16 -0.58
C ASN A 10 3.29 -8.09 0.28
N LEU A 11 1.96 -7.98 0.27
CA LEU A 11 1.27 -7.04 1.15
C LEU A 11 0.62 -7.80 2.30
N GLY A 12 1.03 -7.46 3.52
CA GLY A 12 0.44 -8.01 4.72
C GLY A 12 -0.64 -7.08 5.28
N LYS A 13 -1.19 -7.48 6.42
CA LYS A 13 -2.26 -6.75 7.08
C LYS A 13 -1.83 -5.31 7.43
N THR A 14 -0.63 -5.12 7.95
CA THR A 14 -0.14 -3.80 8.36
C THR A 14 0.00 -2.88 7.15
N SER A 15 0.60 -3.39 6.06
CA SER A 15 0.74 -2.61 4.84
C SER A 15 -0.61 -2.21 4.27
N ALA A 16 -1.58 -3.12 4.28
CA ALA A 16 -2.94 -2.83 3.82
C ALA A 16 -3.58 -1.74 4.66
N GLN A 17 -3.41 -1.79 5.97
CA GLN A 17 -3.95 -0.76 6.86
C GLN A 17 -3.36 0.62 6.56
N TRP A 18 -2.07 0.69 6.30
CA TRP A 18 -1.42 1.95 5.95
C TRP A 18 -1.98 2.51 4.64
N LEU A 19 -2.20 1.66 3.64
CA LEU A 19 -2.77 2.09 2.37
C LEU A 19 -4.21 2.56 2.53
N HIS A 20 -5.01 1.87 3.34
CA HIS A 20 -6.37 2.33 3.65
C HIS A 20 -6.37 3.71 4.29
N ALA A 21 -5.39 3.98 5.14
CA ALA A 21 -5.31 5.28 5.83
C ALA A 21 -5.09 6.44 4.87
N VAL A 22 -4.55 6.18 3.67
CA VAL A 22 -4.34 7.21 2.65
C VAL A 22 -5.35 7.10 1.50
N GLY A 23 -6.44 6.37 1.72
CA GLY A 23 -7.53 6.29 0.75
C GLY A 23 -7.36 5.23 -0.34
N ILE A 24 -6.41 4.33 -0.20
CA ILE A 24 -6.19 3.25 -1.16
C ILE A 24 -6.88 2.00 -0.63
N HIS A 25 -7.93 1.55 -1.31
CA HIS A 25 -8.75 0.44 -0.85
C HIS A 25 -8.77 -0.76 -1.81
N SER A 26 -8.17 -0.62 -2.98
CA SER A 26 -8.18 -1.69 -3.98
C SER A 26 -6.87 -1.69 -4.76
N ALA A 27 -6.62 -2.80 -5.47
CA ALA A 27 -5.46 -2.89 -6.37
C ALA A 27 -5.55 -1.85 -7.49
N SER A 28 -6.76 -1.56 -7.97
CA SER A 28 -6.96 -0.54 -8.99
C SER A 28 -6.53 0.84 -8.50
N ASP A 29 -6.92 1.18 -7.27
CA ASP A 29 -6.51 2.45 -6.66
C ASP A 29 -4.99 2.52 -6.55
N LEU A 30 -4.36 1.44 -6.13
CA LEU A 30 -2.92 1.37 -5.97
C LEU A 30 -2.20 1.54 -7.31
N ARG A 31 -2.70 0.87 -8.36
CA ARG A 31 -2.12 1.01 -9.70
C ARG A 31 -2.28 2.42 -10.26
N ARG A 32 -3.44 3.02 -10.02
CA ARG A 32 -3.73 4.37 -10.50
C ARG A 32 -2.79 5.40 -9.88
N LEU A 33 -2.55 5.27 -8.58
CA LEU A 33 -1.67 6.19 -7.87
C LEU A 33 -0.20 5.90 -8.15
N GLY A 34 0.16 4.63 -8.28
CA GLY A 34 1.55 4.20 -8.47
C GLY A 34 2.24 3.89 -7.15
N ALA A 35 3.22 3.00 -7.21
CA ALA A 35 3.90 2.52 -6.00
C ALA A 35 4.63 3.64 -5.26
N VAL A 36 5.34 4.51 -5.98
CA VAL A 36 6.11 5.59 -5.35
C VAL A 36 5.19 6.58 -4.68
N ASN A 37 4.12 6.99 -5.36
CA ASN A 37 3.16 7.95 -4.81
C ASN A 37 2.43 7.36 -3.60
N ALA A 38 2.06 6.09 -3.67
CA ALA A 38 1.43 5.41 -2.54
C ALA A 38 2.36 5.37 -1.32
N TYR A 39 3.62 5.03 -1.54
CA TYR A 39 4.63 4.99 -0.50
C TYR A 39 4.82 6.37 0.14
N GLN A 40 4.92 7.41 -0.68
CA GLN A 40 5.08 8.77 -0.17
C GLN A 40 3.86 9.25 0.60
N ALA A 41 2.67 8.89 0.15
CA ALA A 41 1.43 9.24 0.87
C ALA A 41 1.41 8.60 2.25
N VAL A 42 1.80 7.34 2.36
CA VAL A 42 1.88 6.64 3.65
C VAL A 42 2.88 7.33 4.56
N ARG A 43 4.05 7.69 4.05
CA ARG A 43 5.06 8.38 4.84
C ARG A 43 4.59 9.75 5.31
N THR A 44 3.88 10.47 4.46
CA THR A 44 3.37 11.81 4.79
C THR A 44 2.35 11.73 5.93
N ARG A 45 1.63 10.63 6.03
CA ARG A 45 0.68 10.40 7.15
C ARG A 45 1.38 10.16 8.48
N GLY A 46 2.70 10.02 8.49
CA GLY A 46 3.44 9.76 9.70
C GLY A 46 3.67 8.29 10.01
N CYS A 47 3.28 7.41 9.11
CA CYS A 47 3.56 5.98 9.27
C CYS A 47 5.06 5.73 9.09
N ARG A 48 5.59 4.78 9.86
CA ARG A 48 7.01 4.41 9.78
C ARG A 48 7.23 3.46 8.62
N ALA A 49 6.86 3.89 7.44
CA ALA A 49 7.05 3.09 6.24
C ALA A 49 8.52 3.13 5.82
N SER A 50 9.08 1.97 5.59
CA SER A 50 10.45 1.84 5.09
C SER A 50 10.43 1.51 3.59
N LYS A 51 11.61 1.49 2.97
CA LYS A 51 11.72 1.09 1.57
C LYS A 51 11.19 -0.33 1.34
N VAL A 52 11.13 -1.14 2.39
CA VAL A 52 10.54 -2.48 2.29
C VAL A 52 9.08 -2.39 1.86
N LEU A 53 8.33 -1.41 2.36
CA LEU A 53 6.95 -1.21 1.93
C LEU A 53 6.90 -0.86 0.44
N LEU A 54 7.78 0.03 -0.02
CA LEU A 54 7.84 0.39 -1.43
C LEU A 54 8.08 -0.84 -2.30
N TYR A 55 9.06 -1.67 -1.93
CA TYR A 55 9.35 -2.90 -2.67
C TYR A 55 8.18 -3.87 -2.64
N ALA A 56 7.51 -3.97 -1.50
CA ALA A 56 6.34 -4.83 -1.37
C ALA A 56 5.21 -4.38 -2.31
N ILE A 57 4.99 -3.08 -2.41
CA ILE A 57 3.97 -2.53 -3.31
C ILE A 57 4.34 -2.81 -4.77
N VAL A 58 5.59 -2.56 -5.14
CA VAL A 58 6.05 -2.82 -6.50
C VAL A 58 5.88 -4.29 -6.85
N GLY A 59 6.23 -5.18 -5.92
CA GLY A 59 6.08 -6.61 -6.12
C GLY A 59 4.63 -7.07 -6.19
N ALA A 60 3.71 -6.31 -5.60
CA ALA A 60 2.28 -6.63 -5.60
C ALA A 60 1.59 -6.21 -6.90
N LEU A 61 2.17 -5.27 -7.60
CA LEU A 61 1.64 -4.79 -8.88
C LEU A 61 2.29 -5.56 -10.02
#